data_f1e72d38ac601b4c4aedb4046acc7c28
#
_entry.id   f1e72d38ac601b4c4aedb4046acc7c28
#
_cell.length_a   1.000
_cell.length_b   1.000
_cell.length_c   1.000
_cell.angle_alpha   90.00
_cell.angle_beta   90.00
_cell.angle_gamma   90.00
#
_symmetry.space_group_name_H-M   'P 1'
#
loop_
_entity.id
_entity.type
_entity.pdbx_description
1 polymer ?
#
loop_
_entity_poly.entity_id
_entity_poly.type
_entity_poly.pdbx_seq_one_letter_code
_entity_poly.pdbx_strand_id
1 'polypeptide(L)'
;MKGVTSYLNTDKICKELLEFKRKELYYLLAHYYTDYELSPIVHSLSKYTSSFEYFILKHHKQIKSVEDFAQLGGYSVTTFRRIFKAIFNEPAYEWMMKQRKESILYQLRYTEASISEICFEHGFESL
;
A
#
# COMPACT_ATOMS: atom_id res chain seq x y z
N MET A 1 -23.42 -16.32 8.26
CA MET A 1 -22.17 -15.68 8.70
C MET A 1 -22.42 -14.62 9.78
N LYS A 2 -22.77 -15.08 10.96
CA LYS A 2 -23.09 -14.17 12.07
C LYS A 2 -21.88 -13.38 12.59
N GLY A 3 -20.64 -13.88 12.41
CA GLY A 3 -19.42 -13.20 12.86
C GLY A 3 -19.00 -11.99 12.03
N VAL A 4 -19.43 -11.90 10.78
CA VAL A 4 -19.06 -10.78 9.90
C VAL A 4 -19.84 -9.52 10.24
N THR A 5 -21.10 -9.66 10.66
CA THR A 5 -21.96 -8.51 10.96
C THR A 5 -21.51 -7.75 12.20
N SER A 6 -20.95 -8.43 13.21
CA SER A 6 -20.46 -7.78 14.44
C SER A 6 -19.15 -7.03 14.23
N TYR A 7 -18.37 -7.36 13.18
CA TYR A 7 -17.12 -6.68 12.86
C TYR A 7 -17.29 -5.38 12.07
N LEU A 8 -18.45 -5.14 11.49
CA LEU A 8 -18.72 -3.93 10.70
C LEU A 8 -18.85 -2.65 11.54
N ASN A 9 -18.87 -2.78 12.85
CA ASN A 9 -19.04 -1.66 13.76
C ASN A 9 -17.75 -0.90 14.07
N THR A 10 -16.58 -1.39 13.62
CA THR A 10 -15.30 -0.72 13.83
C THR A 10 -14.51 -0.66 12.54
N ASP A 11 -14.16 0.53 12.12
CA ASP A 11 -13.44 0.79 10.85
C ASP A 11 -12.12 0.00 10.74
N LYS A 12 -11.41 -0.17 11.85
CA LYS A 12 -10.16 -0.91 11.89
C LYS A 12 -10.38 -2.39 11.63
N ILE A 13 -11.34 -2.99 12.31
CA ILE A 13 -11.68 -4.41 12.15
C ILE A 13 -12.20 -4.66 10.74
N CYS A 14 -12.94 -3.71 10.18
CA CYS A 14 -13.43 -3.78 8.81
C CYS A 14 -12.27 -3.82 7.79
N LYS A 15 -11.25 -2.98 7.95
CA LYS A 15 -10.07 -2.98 7.08
C LYS A 15 -9.27 -4.28 7.19
N GLU A 16 -9.03 -4.75 8.39
CA GLU A 16 -8.33 -6.02 8.63
C GLU A 16 -9.10 -7.20 8.04
N LEU A 17 -10.41 -7.20 8.18
CA LEU A 17 -11.28 -8.24 7.62
C LEU A 17 -11.25 -8.21 6.09
N LEU A 18 -11.28 -7.04 5.48
CA LEU A 18 -11.19 -6.90 4.02
C LEU A 18 -9.86 -7.41 3.48
N GLU A 19 -8.76 -7.10 4.14
CA GLU A 19 -7.45 -7.63 3.76
C GLU A 19 -7.36 -9.14 3.93
N PHE A 20 -7.92 -9.67 5.01
CA PHE A 20 -8.00 -11.10 5.25
C PHE A 20 -8.83 -11.79 4.16
N LYS A 21 -9.97 -11.23 3.80
CA LYS A 21 -10.83 -11.75 2.72
C LYS A 21 -10.14 -11.68 1.36
N ARG A 22 -9.36 -10.65 1.10
CA ARG A 22 -8.54 -10.54 -0.12
C ARG A 22 -7.53 -11.68 -0.22
N LYS A 23 -6.82 -11.95 0.86
CA LYS A 23 -5.85 -13.06 0.94
C LYS A 23 -6.53 -14.41 0.80
N GLU A 24 -7.67 -14.59 1.48
CA GLU A 24 -8.47 -15.81 1.39
C GLU A 24 -8.91 -16.07 -0.05
N LEU A 25 -9.42 -15.05 -0.74
CA LEU A 25 -9.81 -15.15 -2.15
C LEU A 25 -8.61 -15.52 -3.03
N TYR A 26 -7.47 -14.91 -2.79
CA TYR A 26 -6.24 -15.23 -3.52
C TYR A 26 -5.83 -16.70 -3.35
N TYR A 27 -5.84 -17.20 -2.12
CA TYR A 27 -5.51 -18.60 -1.83
C TYR A 27 -6.53 -19.56 -2.45
N LEU A 28 -7.81 -19.23 -2.40
CA LEU A 28 -8.85 -20.04 -3.04
C LEU A 28 -8.66 -20.12 -4.54
N LEU A 29 -8.42 -18.99 -5.19
CA LEU A 29 -8.16 -18.94 -6.62
C LEU A 29 -6.89 -19.71 -6.99
N ALA A 30 -5.82 -19.55 -6.23
CA ALA A 30 -4.58 -20.26 -6.45
C ALA A 30 -4.69 -21.78 -6.24
N HIS A 31 -5.62 -22.21 -5.37
CA HIS A 31 -5.84 -23.63 -5.10
C HIS A 31 -6.73 -24.30 -6.15
N TYR A 32 -7.79 -23.62 -6.60
CA TYR A 32 -8.78 -24.20 -7.52
C TYR A 32 -8.42 -24.04 -8.98
N TYR A 33 -7.60 -23.06 -9.32
CA TYR A 33 -7.18 -22.80 -10.69
C TYR A 33 -5.70 -23.10 -10.85
N THR A 34 -5.34 -23.77 -11.93
CA THR A 34 -3.93 -24.00 -12.24
C THR A 34 -3.24 -22.70 -12.65
N ASP A 35 -1.95 -22.64 -12.47
CA ASP A 35 -1.15 -21.49 -12.93
C ASP A 35 -1.35 -21.21 -14.43
N TYR A 36 -1.62 -22.24 -15.19
CA TYR A 36 -1.90 -22.11 -16.62
C TYR A 36 -3.22 -21.39 -16.88
N GLU A 37 -4.26 -21.68 -16.11
CA GLU A 37 -5.58 -21.04 -16.26
C GLU A 37 -5.59 -19.57 -15.81
N LEU A 38 -4.84 -19.26 -14.77
CA LEU A 38 -4.68 -17.89 -14.26
C LEU A 38 -3.64 -17.08 -15.03
N SER A 39 -2.71 -17.74 -15.72
CA SER A 39 -1.59 -17.12 -16.39
C SER A 39 -1.97 -15.98 -17.34
N PRO A 40 -3.00 -16.06 -18.19
CA PRO A 40 -3.38 -14.94 -19.05
C PRO A 40 -3.88 -13.73 -18.27
N ILE A 41 -4.66 -13.96 -17.21
CA ILE A 41 -5.23 -12.90 -16.37
C ILE A 41 -4.12 -12.27 -15.50
N VAL A 42 -3.33 -13.10 -14.85
CA VAL A 42 -2.20 -12.67 -14.01
C VAL A 42 -1.16 -11.97 -14.86
N HIS A 43 -0.86 -12.48 -16.05
CA HIS A 43 0.12 -11.89 -16.95
C HIS A 43 -0.33 -10.52 -17.47
N SER A 44 -1.58 -10.36 -17.84
CA SER A 44 -2.11 -9.07 -18.29
C SER A 44 -2.19 -8.05 -17.16
N LEU A 45 -2.54 -8.46 -15.95
CA LEU A 45 -2.56 -7.61 -14.78
C LEU A 45 -1.15 -7.35 -14.24
N SER A 46 -0.29 -8.37 -14.18
CA SER A 46 1.04 -8.26 -13.61
C SER A 46 2.01 -7.46 -14.48
N LYS A 47 1.80 -7.46 -15.80
CA LYS A 47 2.70 -6.74 -16.70
C LYS A 47 2.66 -5.22 -16.50
N TYR A 48 1.52 -4.68 -16.06
CA TYR A 48 1.31 -3.24 -15.90
C TYR A 48 1.08 -2.79 -14.46
N THR A 49 0.52 -3.66 -13.63
CA THR A 49 0.15 -3.30 -12.26
C THR A 49 1.07 -3.89 -11.19
N SER A 50 1.47 -5.15 -11.31
CA SER A 50 2.08 -5.83 -10.17
C SER A 50 3.54 -5.44 -9.92
N SER A 51 4.34 -5.18 -10.95
CA SER A 51 5.76 -4.86 -10.72
C SER A 51 5.95 -3.45 -10.17
N PHE A 52 5.24 -2.46 -10.72
CA PHE A 52 5.29 -1.09 -10.24
C PHE A 52 4.60 -0.96 -8.87
N GLU A 53 3.40 -1.52 -8.73
CA GLU A 53 2.67 -1.51 -7.47
C GLU A 53 3.45 -2.20 -6.36
N TYR A 54 4.04 -3.35 -6.65
CA TYR A 54 4.91 -4.05 -5.70
C TYR A 54 6.12 -3.20 -5.30
N PHE A 55 6.75 -2.55 -6.27
CA PHE A 55 7.88 -1.64 -6.02
C PHE A 55 7.47 -0.52 -5.06
N ILE A 56 6.34 0.11 -5.30
CA ILE A 56 5.82 1.19 -4.44
C ILE A 56 5.53 0.68 -3.03
N LEU A 57 4.79 -0.41 -2.91
CA LEU A 57 4.41 -0.97 -1.61
C LEU A 57 5.62 -1.46 -0.81
N LYS A 58 6.64 -1.96 -1.49
CA LYS A 58 7.87 -2.41 -0.84
C LYS A 58 8.70 -1.26 -0.28
N HIS A 59 8.76 -0.15 -0.98
CA HIS A 59 9.70 0.93 -0.67
C HIS A 59 9.09 2.18 -0.04
N HIS A 60 7.75 2.35 -0.04
CA HIS A 60 7.12 3.62 0.38
C HIS A 60 7.43 4.02 1.83
N LYS A 61 7.67 3.07 2.71
CA LYS A 61 7.98 3.38 4.12
C LYS A 61 9.38 4.00 4.30
N GLN A 62 10.29 3.66 3.43
CA GLN A 62 11.69 4.10 3.51
C GLN A 62 11.94 5.39 2.71
N ILE A 63 11.09 5.69 1.75
CA ILE A 63 11.26 6.80 0.82
C ILE A 63 10.31 7.93 1.20
N LYS A 64 10.83 9.14 1.28
CA LYS A 64 10.11 10.30 1.80
C LYS A 64 9.69 11.30 0.73
N SER A 65 10.20 11.18 -0.50
CA SER A 65 9.88 12.12 -1.58
C SER A 65 9.57 11.39 -2.88
N VAL A 66 8.77 12.02 -3.73
CA VAL A 66 8.44 11.52 -5.06
C VAL A 66 9.70 11.44 -5.94
N GLU A 67 10.58 12.40 -5.80
CA GLU A 67 11.85 12.47 -6.54
C GLU A 67 12.75 11.27 -6.21
N ASP A 68 12.86 10.92 -4.94
CA ASP A 68 13.64 9.77 -4.49
C ASP A 68 13.03 8.45 -5.00
N PHE A 69 11.71 8.36 -5.00
CA PHE A 69 11.03 7.20 -5.57
C PHE A 69 11.31 7.03 -7.05
N ALA A 70 11.21 8.10 -7.81
CA ALA A 70 11.49 8.08 -9.24
C ALA A 70 12.94 7.66 -9.51
N GLN A 71 13.87 8.21 -8.75
CA GLN A 71 15.29 7.88 -8.86
C GLN A 71 15.56 6.41 -8.56
N LEU A 72 15.00 5.89 -7.47
CA LEU A 72 15.18 4.49 -7.08
C LEU A 72 14.68 3.53 -8.16
N GLY A 73 13.55 3.86 -8.80
CA GLY A 73 12.96 3.05 -9.86
C GLY A 73 13.56 3.27 -11.25
N GLY A 74 14.49 4.21 -11.39
CA GLY A 74 15.09 4.54 -12.68
C GLY A 74 14.17 5.32 -13.61
N TYR A 75 13.17 6.03 -13.05
CA TYR A 75 12.22 6.84 -13.82
C TYR A 75 12.56 8.32 -13.72
N SER A 76 12.22 9.09 -14.76
CA SER A 76 12.10 10.53 -14.60
C SER A 76 10.91 10.85 -13.69
N VAL A 77 10.96 11.99 -13.00
CA VAL A 77 9.86 12.41 -12.11
C VAL A 77 8.54 12.51 -12.86
N THR A 78 8.55 13.07 -14.05
CA THR A 78 7.35 13.20 -14.89
C THR A 78 6.77 11.85 -15.28
N THR A 79 7.62 10.92 -15.72
CA THR A 79 7.19 9.55 -16.07
C THR A 79 6.68 8.80 -14.85
N PHE A 80 7.38 8.90 -13.73
CA PHE A 80 6.97 8.28 -12.48
C PHE A 80 5.58 8.75 -12.05
N ARG A 81 5.35 10.05 -12.03
CA ARG A 81 4.05 10.62 -11.65
C ARG A 81 2.92 10.15 -12.56
N ARG A 82 3.18 10.07 -13.85
CA ARG A 82 2.19 9.62 -14.85
C ARG A 82 1.82 8.15 -14.61
N ILE A 83 2.82 7.28 -14.44
CA ILE A 83 2.59 5.84 -14.21
C ILE A 83 1.88 5.64 -12.88
N PHE A 84 2.31 6.35 -11.85
CA PHE A 84 1.71 6.26 -10.52
C PHE A 84 0.21 6.60 -10.56
N LYS A 85 -0.12 7.74 -11.16
CA LYS A 85 -1.52 8.17 -11.29
C LYS A 85 -2.37 7.19 -12.08
N ALA A 86 -1.81 6.60 -13.13
CA ALA A 86 -2.51 5.60 -13.94
C ALA A 86 -2.82 4.32 -13.15
N ILE A 87 -1.92 3.89 -12.27
CA ILE A 87 -2.07 2.65 -11.50
C ILE A 87 -2.86 2.86 -10.22
N PHE A 88 -2.57 3.91 -9.47
CA PHE A 88 -3.18 4.18 -8.16
C PHE A 88 -4.40 5.12 -8.23
N ASN A 89 -4.70 5.71 -9.38
CA ASN A 89 -5.80 6.66 -9.59
C ASN A 89 -5.73 7.93 -8.73
N GLU A 90 -4.56 8.25 -8.20
CA GLU A 90 -4.32 9.49 -7.46
C GLU A 90 -2.86 9.92 -7.61
N PRO A 91 -2.55 11.21 -7.41
CA PRO A 91 -1.17 11.68 -7.48
C PRO A 91 -0.28 11.03 -6.42
N ALA A 92 0.98 10.79 -6.80
CA ALA A 92 1.94 10.11 -5.93
C ALA A 92 2.14 10.82 -4.59
N TYR A 93 2.23 12.15 -4.61
CA TYR A 93 2.44 12.95 -3.40
C TYR A 93 1.29 12.78 -2.40
N GLU A 94 0.05 12.91 -2.85
CA GLU A 94 -1.12 12.75 -1.99
C GLU A 94 -1.21 11.34 -1.41
N TRP A 95 -0.93 10.33 -2.23
CA TRP A 95 -0.90 8.95 -1.76
C TRP A 95 0.16 8.74 -0.68
N MET A 96 1.35 9.26 -0.88
CA MET A 96 2.44 9.17 0.10
C MET A 96 2.08 9.89 1.40
N MET A 97 1.44 11.05 1.32
CA MET A 97 1.00 11.78 2.50
C MET A 97 -0.07 11.02 3.29
N LYS A 98 -1.00 10.35 2.60
CA LYS A 98 -1.99 9.48 3.26
C LYS A 98 -1.32 8.32 4.00
N GLN A 99 -0.36 7.66 3.36
CA GLN A 99 0.36 6.54 3.98
C GLN A 99 1.13 7.00 5.21
N ARG A 100 1.77 8.14 5.13
CA ARG A 100 2.49 8.74 6.26
C ARG A 100 1.55 9.07 7.41
N LYS A 101 0.42 9.68 7.11
CA LYS A 101 -0.61 9.99 8.11
C LYS A 101 -1.12 8.75 8.81
N GLU A 102 -1.44 7.70 8.06
CA GLU A 102 -1.90 6.43 8.63
C GLU A 102 -0.84 5.79 9.53
N SER A 103 0.42 5.82 9.11
CA SER A 103 1.54 5.31 9.89
C SER A 103 1.71 6.08 11.20
N ILE A 104 1.65 7.41 11.16
CA ILE A 104 1.73 8.26 12.35
C ILE A 104 0.58 7.94 13.31
N LEU A 105 -0.64 7.86 12.81
CA LEU A 105 -1.81 7.54 13.63
C LEU A 105 -1.70 6.16 14.27
N TYR A 106 -1.18 5.19 13.54
CA TYR A 106 -0.93 3.86 14.07
C TYR A 106 0.07 3.91 15.22
N GLN A 107 1.20 4.59 15.03
CA GLN A 107 2.23 4.71 16.07
C GLN A 107 1.71 5.41 17.31
N LEU A 108 0.93 6.49 17.14
CA LEU A 108 0.32 7.21 18.27
C LEU A 108 -0.65 6.36 19.09
N ARG A 109 -1.33 5.42 18.45
CA ARG A 109 -2.35 4.58 19.12
C ARG A 109 -1.78 3.31 19.73
N TYR A 110 -0.77 2.70 19.10
CA TYR A 110 -0.38 1.33 19.41
C TYR A 110 1.07 1.18 19.86
N THR A 111 1.85 2.24 19.84
CA THR A 111 3.25 2.20 20.30
C THR A 111 3.46 3.20 21.42
N GLU A 112 4.51 2.96 22.21
CA GLU A 112 4.92 3.87 23.29
C GLU A 112 5.98 4.88 22.81
N ALA A 113 6.19 4.98 21.50
CA ALA A 113 7.13 5.93 20.93
C ALA A 113 6.72 7.36 21.27
N SER A 114 7.68 8.19 21.62
CA SER A 114 7.43 9.60 21.89
C SER A 114 7.05 10.36 20.62
N ILE A 115 6.35 11.48 20.77
CA ILE A 115 5.99 12.34 19.63
C ILE A 115 7.25 12.75 18.86
N SER A 116 8.35 13.05 19.56
CA SER A 116 9.63 13.41 18.94
C SER A 116 10.21 12.27 18.09
N GLU A 117 10.16 11.04 18.57
CA GLU A 117 10.61 9.86 17.84
C GLU A 117 9.78 9.64 16.57
N ILE A 118 8.46 9.75 16.69
CA ILE A 118 7.55 9.59 15.56
C ILE A 118 7.81 10.68 14.50
N CYS A 119 7.97 11.92 14.92
CA CYS A 119 8.28 13.03 14.03
C CYS A 119 9.60 12.79 13.29
N PHE A 120 10.62 12.40 14.01
CA PHE A 120 11.94 12.13 13.43
C PHE A 120 11.88 10.98 12.42
N GLU A 121 11.22 9.88 12.76
CA GLU A 121 11.07 8.73 11.88
C GLU A 121 10.36 9.08 10.57
N HIS A 122 9.38 9.98 10.62
CA HIS A 122 8.62 10.41 9.43
C HIS A 122 9.24 11.63 8.71
N GLY A 123 10.41 12.07 9.13
CA GLY A 123 11.16 13.12 8.46
C GLY A 123 10.77 14.55 8.80
N PHE A 124 10.07 14.76 9.90
CA PHE A 124 9.83 16.09 10.44
C PHE A 124 11.04 16.53 11.28
N GLU A 125 11.62 17.66 10.94
CA GLU A 125 12.87 18.11 11.57
C GLU A 125 12.67 18.72 12.96
N SER A 126 11.48 19.27 13.24
CA SER A 126 11.16 19.85 14.53
C SER A 126 9.67 19.79 14.83
N LEU A 127 9.36 19.77 16.09
CA LEU A 127 7.99 19.97 16.58
C LEU A 127 7.67 21.45 16.63
#